data_179ed3b80ddf1465dacc853c10ef5b73
#
_entry.id   179ed3b80ddf1465dacc853c10ef5b73
#
_cell.length_a   1.000
_cell.length_b   1.000
_cell.length_c   1.000
_cell.angle_alpha   90.00
_cell.angle_beta   90.00
_cell.angle_gamma   90.00
#
_symmetry.space_group_name_H-M   'P 1'
#
loop_
_entity.id
_entity.type
_entity.pdbx_description
1 polymer ?
#
loop_
_entity_poly.entity_id
_entity_poly.type
_entity_poly.pdbx_seq_one_letter_code
_entity_poly.pdbx_strand_id
1 'polypeptide(L)'
;MERFEETMAAFGQGKTDEEEEDPIWIDSDGNVDEAAYCEMLLSRHPMKCIHNQLYDVDGHITDASMNRAIIDDIKVYVHKGLAKKVTNLLDALKIMCSVNEMPIQDDRIHFQNGTYFIDEDRFIPDKEFCINRLPVAYNPEAPKPVRWLKFLDELLYEEDIPTLQEFMGYTMIPTTRAQKMLMVIGNGGEGKSRIGRVLRAVLGDNMNTTSIEKLAKDRFCPADQEGKLLMLDDDMKMSALPDTNVLKAVVTIEDKIDLERKGKQSFQGRLFVRIMGFGNGSLAALYDRSDGFYRRQIALQVKNKDQDRIDDTKLGDKLIEEAEGIALWMLEGLHRLIRNDYKFTISSRTARNMDDIRKSDNNMMEFYESEGYIRFDKSCHATTKRIYGAYVQWCQENVEKPLAEKTFTQQLRKDAEILGITYDKNLDTGGGKKARGYHGINVMVNTENRFL
;
A
#
# COMPACT_ATOMS: atom_id res chain seq x y z
N MET A 1 15.47 -7.34 -12.00
CA MET A 1 16.69 -6.56 -12.35
C MET A 1 17.78 -7.47 -12.93
N GLU A 2 18.22 -8.50 -12.23
CA GLU A 2 19.23 -9.44 -12.75
C GLU A 2 18.88 -10.07 -14.12
N ARG A 3 17.62 -10.36 -14.38
CA ARG A 3 17.17 -11.02 -15.60
C ARG A 3 17.19 -10.14 -16.87
N PHE A 4 16.94 -8.84 -16.74
CA PHE A 4 17.09 -7.90 -17.86
C PHE A 4 18.58 -7.76 -18.19
N GLU A 5 19.42 -7.70 -17.14
CA GLU A 5 20.88 -7.69 -17.28
C GLU A 5 21.41 -9.01 -17.89
N GLU A 6 20.84 -10.17 -17.52
CA GLU A 6 21.18 -11.47 -18.12
C GLU A 6 20.73 -11.58 -19.58
N THR A 7 19.55 -11.09 -19.93
CA THR A 7 19.05 -11.10 -21.31
C THR A 7 19.92 -10.19 -22.20
N MET A 8 20.29 -9.01 -21.71
CA MET A 8 21.17 -8.08 -22.43
C MET A 8 22.63 -8.57 -22.47
N ALA A 9 23.11 -9.24 -21.42
CA ALA A 9 24.45 -9.84 -21.41
C ALA A 9 24.58 -11.04 -22.37
N ALA A 10 23.50 -11.80 -22.61
CA ALA A 10 23.48 -12.89 -23.57
C ALA A 10 23.63 -12.42 -25.04
N PHE A 11 23.31 -11.15 -25.32
CA PHE A 11 23.49 -10.56 -26.64
C PHE A 11 24.93 -10.09 -26.95
N GLY A 12 25.79 -9.98 -25.93
CA GLY A 12 27.19 -9.54 -26.09
C GLY A 12 28.22 -10.67 -26.32
N GLN A 13 27.82 -11.95 -26.36
CA GLN A 13 28.74 -13.08 -26.47
C GLN A 13 28.64 -13.81 -27.83
N GLY A 14 28.75 -13.09 -28.92
CA GLY A 14 28.92 -13.68 -30.25
C GLY A 14 30.21 -13.16 -30.92
N LYS A 15 31.40 -13.48 -30.36
CA LYS A 15 32.66 -13.27 -31.05
C LYS A 15 33.01 -14.45 -31.93
N THR A 16 32.78 -14.35 -33.22
CA THR A 16 33.55 -15.03 -34.28
C THR A 16 34.44 -14.01 -34.93
N ASP A 17 35.70 -14.36 -35.18
CA ASP A 17 36.73 -13.55 -35.88
C ASP A 17 36.38 -13.39 -37.36
N GLU A 18 35.35 -12.62 -37.68
CA GLU A 18 35.07 -12.06 -38.97
C GLU A 18 35.24 -10.54 -38.81
N GLU A 19 35.77 -9.85 -39.83
CA GLU A 19 35.97 -8.40 -39.85
C GLU A 19 34.71 -7.72 -39.32
N GLU A 20 34.77 -7.15 -38.10
CA GLU A 20 33.63 -6.49 -37.44
C GLU A 20 33.29 -5.24 -38.29
N GLU A 21 32.30 -5.35 -39.20
CA GLU A 21 31.65 -4.17 -39.75
C GLU A 21 31.07 -3.37 -38.59
N ASP A 22 31.30 -2.06 -38.58
CA ASP A 22 30.73 -1.15 -37.58
C ASP A 22 29.22 -1.35 -37.51
N PRO A 23 28.62 -1.30 -36.29
CA PRO A 23 27.18 -1.41 -36.15
C PRO A 23 26.43 -0.42 -37.02
N ILE A 24 25.26 -0.80 -37.54
CA ILE A 24 24.43 0.01 -38.45
C ILE A 24 24.07 1.40 -37.90
N TRP A 25 24.23 1.60 -36.60
CA TRP A 25 24.00 2.87 -35.90
C TRP A 25 25.27 3.69 -35.66
N ILE A 26 26.39 3.30 -36.27
CA ILE A 26 27.58 4.14 -36.37
C ILE A 26 27.59 4.79 -37.77
N ASP A 27 27.65 6.11 -37.80
CA ASP A 27 27.73 6.88 -39.05
C ASP A 27 29.12 6.79 -39.71
N SER A 28 29.24 7.27 -40.94
CA SER A 28 30.50 7.27 -41.69
C SER A 28 31.65 8.04 -41.01
N ASP A 29 31.35 8.89 -40.06
CA ASP A 29 32.31 9.68 -39.27
C ASP A 29 32.66 9.00 -37.92
N GLY A 30 32.14 7.81 -37.68
CA GLY A 30 32.36 7.04 -36.45
C GLY A 30 31.56 7.54 -35.25
N ASN A 31 30.50 8.32 -35.45
CA ASN A 31 29.63 8.78 -34.36
C ASN A 31 28.39 7.90 -34.27
N VAL A 32 27.79 7.87 -33.07
CA VAL A 32 26.51 7.19 -32.81
C VAL A 32 25.38 7.99 -33.44
N ASP A 33 24.69 7.42 -34.44
CA ASP A 33 23.39 7.88 -34.93
C ASP A 33 22.28 7.52 -33.93
N GLU A 34 21.70 8.55 -33.31
CA GLU A 34 20.72 8.37 -32.23
C GLU A 34 19.44 7.69 -32.72
N ALA A 35 18.98 8.01 -33.92
CA ALA A 35 17.75 7.42 -34.48
C ALA A 35 17.97 5.94 -34.84
N ALA A 36 19.04 5.65 -35.59
CA ALA A 36 19.38 4.29 -35.99
C ALA A 36 19.66 3.38 -34.78
N TYR A 37 20.30 3.89 -33.72
CA TYR A 37 20.51 3.18 -32.47
C TYR A 37 19.17 2.83 -31.80
N CYS A 38 18.27 3.80 -31.64
CA CYS A 38 16.98 3.58 -31.02
C CYS A 38 16.10 2.63 -31.84
N GLU A 39 16.10 2.74 -33.17
CA GLU A 39 15.38 1.81 -34.06
C GLU A 39 15.89 0.38 -33.90
N MET A 40 17.21 0.19 -33.91
CA MET A 40 17.83 -1.12 -33.66
C MET A 40 17.42 -1.69 -32.31
N LEU A 41 17.50 -0.88 -31.24
CA LEU A 41 17.16 -1.31 -29.90
C LEU A 41 15.68 -1.69 -29.79
N LEU A 42 14.77 -0.89 -30.35
CA LEU A 42 13.33 -1.17 -30.37
C LEU A 42 12.95 -2.37 -31.23
N SER A 43 13.70 -2.65 -32.30
CA SER A 43 13.48 -3.84 -33.13
C SER A 43 13.85 -5.14 -32.41
N ARG A 44 14.93 -5.11 -31.62
CA ARG A 44 15.41 -6.26 -30.81
C ARG A 44 14.64 -6.41 -29.52
N HIS A 45 14.28 -5.31 -28.91
CA HIS A 45 13.63 -5.25 -27.61
C HIS A 45 12.46 -4.25 -27.64
N PRO A 46 11.25 -4.69 -28.05
CA PRO A 46 10.08 -3.83 -28.15
C PRO A 46 9.73 -3.21 -26.81
N MET A 47 9.62 -1.90 -26.76
CA MET A 47 9.31 -1.12 -25.55
C MET A 47 8.20 -0.11 -25.82
N LYS A 48 7.56 0.36 -24.75
CA LYS A 48 6.61 1.48 -24.76
C LYS A 48 6.97 2.45 -23.66
N CYS A 49 6.83 3.74 -23.93
CA CYS A 49 7.02 4.79 -22.95
C CYS A 49 5.66 5.44 -22.62
N ILE A 50 5.30 5.42 -21.33
CA ILE A 50 4.06 5.99 -20.82
C ILE A 50 4.42 6.93 -19.68
N HIS A 51 3.98 8.19 -19.77
CA HIS A 51 4.31 9.23 -18.78
C HIS A 51 5.80 9.28 -18.40
N ASN A 52 6.66 9.12 -19.41
CA ASN A 52 8.13 9.11 -19.28
C ASN A 52 8.71 7.90 -18.53
N GLN A 53 7.95 6.79 -18.40
CA GLN A 53 8.40 5.51 -17.86
C GLN A 53 8.42 4.45 -18.97
N LEU A 54 9.50 3.66 -19.03
CA LEU A 54 9.68 2.61 -20.04
C LEU A 54 9.12 1.28 -19.52
N TYR A 55 8.50 0.55 -20.44
CA TYR A 55 7.94 -0.80 -20.19
C TYR A 55 8.27 -1.72 -21.36
N ASP A 56 8.51 -2.99 -21.05
CA ASP A 56 8.59 -4.08 -22.01
C ASP A 56 7.59 -5.19 -21.65
N VAL A 57 7.73 -6.38 -22.23
CA VAL A 57 6.89 -7.53 -21.89
C VAL A 57 7.14 -8.06 -20.47
N ASP A 58 8.26 -7.75 -19.86
CA ASP A 58 8.59 -8.13 -18.48
C ASP A 58 8.21 -7.06 -17.44
N GLY A 59 7.71 -5.90 -17.88
CA GLY A 59 7.18 -4.85 -17.03
C GLY A 59 7.98 -3.55 -17.07
N HIS A 60 8.08 -2.85 -15.93
CA HIS A 60 8.72 -1.54 -15.84
C HIS A 60 10.25 -1.64 -15.92
N ILE A 61 10.85 -0.85 -16.83
CA ILE A 61 12.30 -0.71 -16.99
C ILE A 61 12.73 0.61 -16.31
N THR A 62 13.62 0.52 -15.33
CA THR A 62 14.16 1.73 -14.70
C THR A 62 15.12 2.48 -15.60
N ASP A 63 15.18 3.82 -15.49
CA ASP A 63 16.16 4.64 -16.21
C ASP A 63 17.60 4.19 -15.90
N ALA A 64 17.86 3.70 -14.69
CA ALA A 64 19.18 3.20 -14.31
C ALA A 64 19.57 1.92 -15.08
N SER A 65 18.63 0.95 -15.21
CA SER A 65 18.85 -0.26 -16.01
C SER A 65 19.06 0.08 -17.49
N MET A 66 18.22 0.96 -18.05
CA MET A 66 18.34 1.36 -19.44
C MET A 66 19.63 2.12 -19.71
N ASN A 67 20.03 3.04 -18.83
CA ASN A 67 21.31 3.74 -18.95
C ASN A 67 22.49 2.75 -18.94
N ARG A 68 22.47 1.72 -18.11
CA ARG A 68 23.50 0.68 -18.08
C ARG A 68 23.56 -0.07 -19.41
N ALA A 69 22.43 -0.50 -19.94
CA ALA A 69 22.35 -1.18 -21.23
C ALA A 69 22.91 -0.30 -22.37
N ILE A 70 22.48 0.96 -22.44
CA ILE A 70 23.00 1.92 -23.42
C ILE A 70 24.52 2.10 -23.28
N ILE A 71 25.03 2.25 -22.04
CA ILE A 71 26.48 2.39 -21.81
C ILE A 71 27.22 1.16 -22.33
N ASP A 72 26.74 -0.03 -22.06
CA ASP A 72 27.40 -1.27 -22.45
C ASP A 72 27.48 -1.41 -23.97
N ASP A 73 26.46 -0.95 -24.70
CA ASP A 73 26.48 -0.95 -26.16
C ASP A 73 27.46 0.10 -26.77
N ILE A 74 27.45 1.33 -26.21
CA ILE A 74 28.14 2.46 -26.93
C ILE A 74 29.53 2.82 -26.38
N LYS A 75 29.93 2.28 -25.20
CA LYS A 75 31.18 2.69 -24.51
C LYS A 75 32.47 2.50 -25.33
N VAL A 76 32.49 1.57 -26.30
CA VAL A 76 33.64 1.32 -27.18
C VAL A 76 33.72 2.29 -28.33
N TYR A 77 32.63 2.98 -28.67
CA TYR A 77 32.55 3.95 -29.78
C TYR A 77 32.56 5.40 -29.29
N VAL A 78 32.22 5.66 -28.03
CA VAL A 78 32.10 7.03 -27.48
C VAL A 78 33.23 7.32 -26.51
N HIS A 79 34.28 8.00 -27.00
CA HIS A 79 35.46 8.32 -26.20
C HIS A 79 35.34 9.61 -25.37
N LYS A 80 34.37 10.50 -25.70
CA LYS A 80 34.14 11.79 -25.01
C LYS A 80 32.65 12.06 -24.83
N GLY A 81 32.28 12.61 -23.68
CA GLY A 81 30.89 13.01 -23.40
C GLY A 81 29.92 11.85 -23.24
N LEU A 82 30.39 10.66 -22.85
CA LEU A 82 29.56 9.44 -22.70
C LEU A 82 28.26 9.67 -21.91
N ALA A 83 28.35 10.32 -20.76
CA ALA A 83 27.16 10.57 -19.92
C ALA A 83 26.09 11.40 -20.65
N LYS A 84 26.49 12.43 -21.40
CA LYS A 84 25.56 13.24 -22.20
C LYS A 84 24.96 12.44 -23.34
N LYS A 85 25.75 11.59 -24.02
CA LYS A 85 25.26 10.73 -25.10
C LYS A 85 24.25 9.72 -24.62
N VAL A 86 24.51 9.08 -23.46
CA VAL A 86 23.58 8.15 -22.82
C VAL A 86 22.25 8.84 -22.47
N THR A 87 22.29 10.05 -21.90
CA THR A 87 21.08 10.81 -21.60
C THR A 87 20.29 11.13 -22.87
N ASN A 88 20.96 11.60 -23.92
CA ASN A 88 20.31 11.90 -25.20
C ASN A 88 19.66 10.68 -25.83
N LEU A 89 20.34 9.51 -25.80
CA LEU A 89 19.82 8.26 -26.35
C LEU A 89 18.60 7.76 -25.54
N LEU A 90 18.65 7.87 -24.22
CA LEU A 90 17.50 7.51 -23.37
C LEU A 90 16.30 8.42 -23.64
N ASP A 91 16.53 9.73 -23.78
CA ASP A 91 15.46 10.69 -24.09
C ASP A 91 14.89 10.45 -25.49
N ALA A 92 15.74 10.22 -26.50
CA ALA A 92 15.32 9.87 -27.85
C ALA A 92 14.50 8.57 -27.87
N LEU A 93 14.97 7.53 -27.18
CA LEU A 93 14.26 6.25 -27.04
C LEU A 93 12.87 6.45 -26.45
N LYS A 94 12.74 7.21 -25.36
CA LYS A 94 11.45 7.50 -24.71
C LYS A 94 10.50 8.25 -25.65
N ILE A 95 11.01 9.15 -26.47
CA ILE A 95 10.19 9.87 -27.45
C ILE A 95 9.73 8.91 -28.56
N MET A 96 10.62 8.10 -29.13
CA MET A 96 10.33 7.21 -30.25
C MET A 96 9.32 6.10 -29.88
N CYS A 97 9.37 5.58 -28.67
CA CYS A 97 8.43 4.54 -28.21
C CYS A 97 7.24 5.09 -27.38
N SER A 98 7.03 6.42 -27.41
CA SER A 98 5.97 7.06 -26.63
C SER A 98 4.58 6.65 -27.10
N VAL A 99 3.73 6.28 -26.12
CA VAL A 99 2.32 5.99 -26.32
C VAL A 99 1.50 6.76 -25.29
N ASN A 100 0.28 7.15 -25.66
CA ASN A 100 -0.57 7.96 -24.77
C ASN A 100 -0.99 7.19 -23.53
N GLU A 101 -1.43 5.94 -23.70
CA GLU A 101 -1.93 5.08 -22.61
C GLU A 101 -1.81 3.60 -23.03
N MET A 102 -1.81 2.72 -22.04
CA MET A 102 -2.09 1.29 -22.24
C MET A 102 -3.47 0.93 -21.65
N PRO A 103 -4.21 0.02 -22.29
CA PRO A 103 -5.46 -0.47 -21.73
C PRO A 103 -5.21 -1.12 -20.37
N ILE A 104 -6.13 -0.87 -19.42
CA ILE A 104 -6.16 -1.59 -18.15
C ILE A 104 -6.65 -3.01 -18.44
N GLN A 105 -5.87 -4.02 -18.06
CA GLN A 105 -6.16 -5.43 -18.27
C GLN A 105 -6.55 -6.06 -16.93
N ASP A 106 -7.78 -5.82 -16.47
CA ASP A 106 -8.30 -6.33 -15.20
C ASP A 106 -9.01 -7.69 -15.31
N ASP A 107 -9.08 -8.24 -16.53
CA ASP A 107 -9.60 -9.57 -16.88
C ASP A 107 -8.53 -10.68 -16.86
N ARG A 108 -7.27 -10.33 -16.62
CA ARG A 108 -6.15 -11.27 -16.66
C ARG A 108 -5.04 -10.91 -15.66
N ILE A 109 -4.21 -11.91 -15.37
CA ILE A 109 -3.02 -11.77 -14.53
C ILE A 109 -1.79 -12.09 -15.36
N HIS A 110 -0.83 -11.18 -15.39
CA HIS A 110 0.45 -11.39 -16.07
C HIS A 110 1.47 -11.97 -15.09
N PHE A 111 1.63 -13.28 -15.13
CA PHE A 111 2.67 -14.01 -14.38
C PHE A 111 4.03 -13.92 -15.07
N GLN A 112 5.09 -14.28 -14.36
CA GLN A 112 6.45 -14.29 -14.90
C GLN A 112 6.57 -15.11 -16.20
N ASN A 113 5.87 -16.23 -16.28
CA ASN A 113 5.97 -17.21 -17.34
C ASN A 113 4.82 -17.18 -18.36
N GLY A 114 3.89 -16.23 -18.26
CA GLY A 114 2.78 -16.12 -19.21
C GLY A 114 1.61 -15.31 -18.70
N THR A 115 0.44 -15.48 -19.32
CA THR A 115 -0.79 -14.73 -19.01
C THR A 115 -1.91 -15.70 -18.61
N TYR A 116 -2.54 -15.43 -17.47
CA TYR A 116 -3.70 -16.18 -16.99
C TYR A 116 -4.98 -15.35 -17.18
N PHE A 117 -5.93 -15.89 -17.94
CA PHE A 117 -7.23 -15.30 -18.24
C PHE A 117 -8.25 -15.76 -17.18
N ILE A 118 -8.78 -14.82 -16.43
CA ILE A 118 -9.57 -15.09 -15.22
C ILE A 118 -10.91 -15.72 -15.55
N ASP A 119 -11.64 -15.14 -16.51
CA ASP A 119 -12.99 -15.61 -16.88
C ASP A 119 -12.97 -16.98 -17.54
N GLU A 120 -11.86 -17.32 -18.22
CA GLU A 120 -11.70 -18.59 -18.94
C GLU A 120 -11.02 -19.67 -18.07
N ASP A 121 -10.51 -19.29 -16.89
CA ASP A 121 -9.67 -20.15 -16.03
C ASP A 121 -8.53 -20.80 -16.84
N ARG A 122 -7.86 -20.00 -17.69
CA ARG A 122 -6.92 -20.50 -18.70
C ARG A 122 -5.59 -19.76 -18.65
N PHE A 123 -4.50 -20.51 -18.59
CA PHE A 123 -3.14 -19.99 -18.71
C PHE A 123 -2.58 -20.18 -20.12
N ILE A 124 -1.93 -19.15 -20.64
CA ILE A 124 -1.17 -19.18 -21.90
C ILE A 124 0.28 -18.83 -21.57
N PRO A 125 1.26 -19.68 -21.96
CA PRO A 125 2.68 -19.44 -21.67
C PRO A 125 3.28 -18.38 -22.60
N ASP A 126 2.48 -17.41 -22.98
CA ASP A 126 2.86 -16.28 -23.84
C ASP A 126 2.79 -14.98 -23.07
N LYS A 127 3.81 -14.14 -23.20
CA LYS A 127 3.90 -12.87 -22.49
C LYS A 127 3.30 -11.75 -23.33
N GLU A 128 2.13 -11.31 -22.93
CA GLU A 128 1.54 -10.08 -23.48
C GLU A 128 2.21 -8.84 -22.89
N PHE A 129 2.19 -7.76 -23.64
CA PHE A 129 2.66 -6.47 -23.14
C PHE A 129 1.75 -5.95 -22.04
N CYS A 130 2.32 -5.63 -20.88
CA CYS A 130 1.56 -5.22 -19.69
C CYS A 130 2.35 -4.24 -18.80
N ILE A 131 1.63 -3.49 -17.96
CA ILE A 131 2.23 -2.65 -16.93
C ILE A 131 2.61 -3.49 -15.70
N ASN A 132 1.80 -4.49 -15.37
CA ASN A 132 1.86 -5.20 -14.09
C ASN A 132 2.19 -6.69 -14.26
N ARG A 133 3.43 -7.01 -14.63
CA ARG A 133 3.88 -8.40 -14.59
C ARG A 133 4.31 -8.78 -13.18
N LEU A 134 3.78 -9.90 -12.69
CA LEU A 134 4.17 -10.46 -11.41
C LEU A 134 5.48 -11.25 -11.55
N PRO A 135 6.43 -11.15 -10.61
CA PRO A 135 7.69 -11.89 -10.66
C PRO A 135 7.53 -13.39 -10.33
N VAL A 136 6.38 -13.81 -9.83
CA VAL A 136 6.07 -15.21 -9.53
C VAL A 136 5.56 -15.91 -10.79
N ALA A 137 5.96 -17.18 -10.98
CA ALA A 137 5.44 -18.02 -12.07
C ALA A 137 4.04 -18.58 -11.72
N TYR A 138 3.19 -18.73 -12.73
CA TYR A 138 1.99 -19.57 -12.60
C TYR A 138 2.40 -21.04 -12.73
N ASN A 139 2.15 -21.82 -11.69
CA ASN A 139 2.43 -23.24 -11.63
C ASN A 139 1.23 -23.97 -11.02
N PRO A 140 0.35 -24.57 -11.83
CA PRO A 140 -0.84 -25.27 -11.33
C PRO A 140 -0.50 -26.49 -10.45
N GLU A 141 0.72 -27.02 -10.56
CA GLU A 141 1.22 -28.14 -9.76
C GLU A 141 2.02 -27.69 -8.54
N ALA A 142 2.02 -26.38 -8.23
CA ALA A 142 2.75 -25.87 -7.07
C ALA A 142 2.26 -26.53 -5.78
N PRO A 143 3.16 -26.93 -4.88
CA PRO A 143 2.76 -27.53 -3.61
C PRO A 143 1.87 -26.58 -2.81
N LYS A 144 0.91 -27.17 -2.09
CA LYS A 144 0.09 -26.41 -1.14
C LYS A 144 1.00 -25.65 -0.15
N PRO A 145 0.80 -24.34 0.07
CA PRO A 145 1.68 -23.52 0.91
C PRO A 145 1.42 -23.78 2.40
N VAL A 146 1.92 -24.90 2.90
CA VAL A 146 1.59 -25.41 4.25
C VAL A 146 2.08 -24.49 5.35
N ARG A 147 3.29 -23.90 5.20
CA ARG A 147 3.86 -22.99 6.20
C ARG A 147 3.07 -21.68 6.26
N TRP A 148 2.67 -21.17 5.08
CA TRP A 148 1.83 -19.99 4.96
C TRP A 148 0.48 -20.19 5.65
N LEU A 149 -0.20 -21.30 5.35
CA LEU A 149 -1.51 -21.60 5.95
C LEU A 149 -1.42 -21.76 7.46
N LYS A 150 -0.37 -22.44 7.96
CA LYS A 150 -0.10 -22.55 9.40
C LYS A 150 0.15 -21.18 10.02
N PHE A 151 0.96 -20.33 9.37
CA PHE A 151 1.22 -18.97 9.85
C PHE A 151 -0.09 -18.16 9.93
N LEU A 152 -0.98 -18.28 8.95
CA LEU A 152 -2.27 -17.59 8.97
C LEU A 152 -3.18 -18.09 10.10
N ASP A 153 -3.22 -19.40 10.34
CA ASP A 153 -3.97 -19.98 11.44
C ASP A 153 -3.47 -19.48 12.81
N GLU A 154 -2.17 -19.33 12.97
CA GLU A 154 -1.57 -18.75 14.20
C GLU A 154 -1.85 -17.23 14.34
N LEU A 155 -1.95 -16.49 13.22
CA LEU A 155 -2.07 -15.03 13.21
C LEU A 155 -3.51 -14.55 13.26
N LEU A 156 -4.40 -15.17 12.48
CA LEU A 156 -5.80 -14.73 12.27
C LEU A 156 -6.79 -15.71 12.85
N TYR A 157 -7.99 -15.23 13.11
CA TYR A 157 -9.12 -16.08 13.35
C TYR A 157 -9.53 -16.77 12.05
N GLU A 158 -9.91 -18.03 12.11
CA GLU A 158 -10.21 -18.86 10.93
C GLU A 158 -11.25 -18.20 10.02
N GLU A 159 -12.26 -17.59 10.60
CA GLU A 159 -13.35 -16.89 9.88
C GLU A 159 -12.90 -15.63 9.13
N ASP A 160 -11.72 -15.08 9.44
CA ASP A 160 -11.15 -13.88 8.83
C ASP A 160 -10.12 -14.19 7.73
N ILE A 161 -9.62 -15.43 7.66
CA ILE A 161 -8.67 -15.87 6.63
C ILE A 161 -9.22 -15.67 5.20
N PRO A 162 -10.51 -16.01 4.91
CA PRO A 162 -11.08 -15.75 3.59
C PRO A 162 -11.03 -14.27 3.16
N THR A 163 -11.25 -13.35 4.09
CA THR A 163 -11.17 -11.90 3.81
C THR A 163 -9.76 -11.49 3.38
N LEU A 164 -8.73 -11.97 4.10
CA LEU A 164 -7.34 -11.71 3.73
C LEU A 164 -6.99 -12.34 2.38
N GLN A 165 -7.41 -13.59 2.13
CA GLN A 165 -7.19 -14.30 0.88
C GLN A 165 -7.77 -13.53 -0.31
N GLU A 166 -9.01 -13.08 -0.19
CA GLU A 166 -9.68 -12.27 -1.21
C GLU A 166 -8.95 -10.95 -1.45
N PHE A 167 -8.52 -10.26 -0.37
CA PHE A 167 -7.82 -8.99 -0.51
C PHE A 167 -6.45 -9.17 -1.17
N MET A 168 -5.69 -10.19 -0.78
CA MET A 168 -4.42 -10.50 -1.43
C MET A 168 -4.63 -10.87 -2.91
N GLY A 169 -5.63 -11.69 -3.23
CA GLY A 169 -6.01 -11.99 -4.61
C GLY A 169 -6.42 -10.73 -5.40
N TYR A 170 -7.19 -9.85 -4.80
CA TYR A 170 -7.60 -8.58 -5.37
C TYR A 170 -6.41 -7.69 -5.77
N THR A 171 -5.26 -7.82 -5.09
CA THR A 171 -4.04 -7.09 -5.44
C THR A 171 -3.35 -7.62 -6.71
N MET A 172 -3.77 -8.74 -7.29
CA MET A 172 -3.14 -9.31 -8.49
C MET A 172 -3.60 -8.65 -9.80
N ILE A 173 -4.70 -7.90 -9.78
CA ILE A 173 -5.29 -7.25 -10.96
C ILE A 173 -5.45 -5.74 -10.79
N PRO A 174 -5.34 -4.95 -11.88
CA PRO A 174 -5.40 -3.48 -11.82
C PRO A 174 -6.85 -2.95 -11.78
N THR A 175 -7.56 -3.13 -10.66
CA THR A 175 -8.95 -2.69 -10.51
C THR A 175 -9.24 -2.09 -9.13
N THR A 176 -10.21 -1.18 -9.04
CA THR A 176 -10.71 -0.59 -7.78
C THR A 176 -12.17 -0.96 -7.48
N ARG A 177 -12.76 -1.90 -8.23
CA ARG A 177 -14.20 -2.25 -8.16
C ARG A 177 -14.70 -2.58 -6.75
N ALA A 178 -13.88 -3.22 -5.92
CA ALA A 178 -14.28 -3.53 -4.54
C ALA A 178 -14.30 -2.31 -3.61
N GLN A 179 -13.67 -1.20 -3.98
CA GLN A 179 -13.63 0.06 -3.24
C GLN A 179 -13.26 -0.10 -1.76
N LYS A 180 -12.30 -0.96 -1.45
CA LYS A 180 -11.88 -1.28 -0.08
C LYS A 180 -10.37 -1.13 0.10
N MET A 181 -9.99 -0.72 1.30
CA MET A 181 -8.66 -0.81 1.86
C MET A 181 -8.67 -1.76 3.05
N LEU A 182 -7.55 -2.43 3.33
CA LEU A 182 -7.43 -3.41 4.39
C LEU A 182 -6.49 -2.93 5.49
N MET A 183 -6.98 -2.92 6.72
CA MET A 183 -6.19 -2.68 7.92
C MET A 183 -6.04 -3.98 8.70
N VAL A 184 -4.81 -4.39 8.99
CA VAL A 184 -4.52 -5.55 9.84
C VAL A 184 -4.02 -5.04 11.17
N ILE A 185 -4.82 -5.24 12.21
CA ILE A 185 -4.68 -4.58 13.50
C ILE A 185 -4.22 -5.58 14.57
N GLY A 186 -3.23 -5.20 15.37
CA GLY A 186 -2.73 -6.01 16.51
C GLY A 186 -2.04 -5.14 17.55
N ASN A 187 -1.43 -5.78 18.56
CA ASN A 187 -0.77 -5.09 19.67
C ASN A 187 0.75 -4.90 19.48
N GLY A 188 1.31 -5.48 18.39
CA GLY A 188 2.74 -5.48 18.08
C GLY A 188 3.41 -6.84 18.36
N GLY A 189 4.30 -7.25 17.47
CA GLY A 189 5.06 -8.51 17.60
C GLY A 189 4.34 -9.78 17.17
N GLU A 190 3.10 -9.73 16.65
CA GLU A 190 2.35 -10.91 16.21
C GLU A 190 2.88 -11.48 14.88
N GLY A 191 3.51 -10.65 14.06
CA GLY A 191 4.08 -11.06 12.79
C GLY A 191 3.37 -10.50 11.55
N LYS A 192 2.53 -9.47 11.66
CA LYS A 192 1.80 -8.82 10.55
C LYS A 192 2.69 -8.52 9.34
N SER A 193 3.89 -7.96 9.56
CA SER A 193 4.84 -7.61 8.50
C SER A 193 5.30 -8.79 7.64
N ARG A 194 5.09 -10.05 8.09
CA ARG A 194 5.35 -11.24 7.26
C ARG A 194 4.42 -11.31 6.06
N ILE A 195 3.17 -10.85 6.21
CA ILE A 195 2.23 -10.72 5.08
C ILE A 195 2.82 -9.77 4.03
N GLY A 196 3.37 -8.64 4.45
CA GLY A 196 4.01 -7.67 3.55
C GLY A 196 5.21 -8.26 2.78
N ARG A 197 6.04 -9.08 3.46
CA ARG A 197 7.16 -9.77 2.78
C ARG A 197 6.69 -10.77 1.72
N VAL A 198 5.65 -11.54 2.01
CA VAL A 198 5.04 -12.48 1.06
C VAL A 198 4.45 -11.72 -0.13
N LEU A 199 3.67 -10.65 0.13
CA LEU A 199 3.14 -9.79 -0.94
C LEU A 199 4.25 -9.20 -1.81
N ARG A 200 5.38 -8.79 -1.22
CA ARG A 200 6.53 -8.30 -1.98
C ARG A 200 7.12 -9.39 -2.89
N ALA A 201 7.17 -10.64 -2.45
CA ALA A 201 7.65 -11.75 -3.26
C ALA A 201 6.71 -12.05 -4.44
N VAL A 202 5.39 -11.94 -4.25
CA VAL A 202 4.40 -12.20 -5.29
C VAL A 202 4.23 -11.02 -6.25
N LEU A 203 4.22 -9.78 -5.74
CA LEU A 203 3.92 -8.58 -6.54
C LEU A 203 5.16 -7.86 -7.07
N GLY A 204 6.32 -8.04 -6.44
CA GLY A 204 7.56 -7.38 -6.83
C GLY A 204 7.45 -5.85 -6.86
N ASP A 205 7.87 -5.25 -7.96
CA ASP A 205 7.84 -3.80 -8.18
C ASP A 205 6.42 -3.23 -8.39
N ASN A 206 5.42 -4.08 -8.51
CA ASN A 206 4.02 -3.65 -8.51
C ASN A 206 3.53 -3.23 -7.12
N MET A 207 4.35 -3.37 -6.09
CA MET A 207 4.07 -2.96 -4.72
C MET A 207 4.94 -1.78 -4.32
N ASN A 208 4.33 -0.73 -3.75
CA ASN A 208 5.02 0.39 -3.12
C ASN A 208 4.86 0.33 -1.59
N THR A 209 5.88 0.76 -0.85
CA THR A 209 5.82 0.88 0.61
C THR A 209 5.93 2.35 0.98
N THR A 210 4.86 2.90 1.54
CA THR A 210 4.79 4.29 2.00
C THR A 210 3.68 4.44 3.04
N SER A 211 3.73 5.49 3.86
CA SER A 211 2.70 5.67 4.89
C SER A 211 1.40 6.25 4.31
N ILE A 212 0.28 5.81 4.87
CA ILE A 212 -1.05 6.36 4.58
C ILE A 212 -1.09 7.86 4.90
N GLU A 213 -0.42 8.28 5.97
CA GLU A 213 -0.29 9.69 6.33
C GLU A 213 0.40 10.51 5.22
N LYS A 214 1.49 9.97 4.62
CA LYS A 214 2.16 10.63 3.50
C LYS A 214 1.25 10.71 2.28
N LEU A 215 0.53 9.64 1.95
CA LEU A 215 -0.43 9.65 0.84
C LEU A 215 -1.51 10.72 1.03
N ALA A 216 -1.97 10.93 2.27
CA ALA A 216 -3.00 11.93 2.59
C ALA A 216 -2.49 13.38 2.56
N LYS A 217 -1.20 13.62 2.88
CA LYS A 217 -0.66 14.97 3.09
C LYS A 217 0.25 15.48 1.96
N ASP A 218 0.94 14.59 1.26
CA ASP A 218 1.91 14.95 0.22
C ASP A 218 1.28 14.83 -1.16
N ARG A 219 1.08 15.97 -1.83
CA ARG A 219 0.48 16.06 -3.17
C ARG A 219 1.23 15.28 -4.26
N PHE A 220 2.50 14.95 -4.05
CA PHE A 220 3.29 14.18 -5.01
C PHE A 220 3.15 12.67 -4.80
N CYS A 221 2.79 12.25 -3.59
CA CYS A 221 2.71 10.84 -3.23
C CYS A 221 1.70 10.01 -4.07
N PRO A 222 0.54 10.55 -4.49
CA PRO A 222 -0.36 9.84 -5.39
C PRO A 222 0.29 9.46 -6.72
N ALA A 223 1.14 10.30 -7.30
CA ALA A 223 1.84 10.00 -8.55
C ALA A 223 2.87 8.86 -8.42
N ASP A 224 3.42 8.63 -7.21
CA ASP A 224 4.29 7.48 -6.93
C ASP A 224 3.53 6.14 -6.92
N GLN A 225 2.19 6.18 -6.91
CA GLN A 225 1.32 5.00 -6.95
C GLN A 225 0.87 4.65 -8.37
N GLU A 226 1.24 5.46 -9.38
CA GLU A 226 0.91 5.16 -10.77
C GLU A 226 1.49 3.81 -11.18
N GLY A 227 0.67 2.95 -11.79
CA GLY A 227 1.06 1.61 -12.20
C GLY A 227 1.26 0.61 -11.05
N LYS A 228 1.04 0.99 -9.78
CA LYS A 228 1.18 0.08 -8.64
C LYS A 228 -0.12 -0.68 -8.36
N LEU A 229 0.02 -1.95 -7.99
CA LEU A 229 -1.10 -2.80 -7.58
C LEU A 229 -1.39 -2.71 -6.08
N LEU A 230 -0.37 -2.47 -5.27
CA LEU A 230 -0.50 -2.39 -3.81
C LEU A 230 0.38 -1.29 -3.24
N MET A 231 -0.20 -0.47 -2.37
CA MET A 231 0.50 0.39 -1.42
C MET A 231 0.41 -0.21 -0.02
N LEU A 232 1.55 -0.47 0.61
CA LEU A 232 1.63 -1.00 1.97
C LEU A 232 2.17 0.06 2.93
N ASP A 233 1.45 0.29 4.02
CA ASP A 233 1.93 0.98 5.21
C ASP A 233 2.24 -0.06 6.29
N ASP A 234 3.51 -0.40 6.49
CA ASP A 234 3.95 -1.48 7.39
C ASP A 234 3.95 -1.08 8.87
N ASP A 235 3.87 0.21 9.17
CA ASP A 235 3.81 0.77 10.53
C ASP A 235 2.86 1.96 10.59
N MET A 236 1.57 1.66 10.35
CA MET A 236 0.53 2.66 10.27
C MET A 236 0.38 3.41 11.59
N LYS A 237 0.52 4.72 11.54
CA LYS A 237 0.31 5.59 12.70
C LYS A 237 -1.15 5.62 13.12
N MET A 238 -1.34 5.66 14.44
CA MET A 238 -2.66 5.64 15.09
C MET A 238 -3.31 7.04 15.17
N SER A 239 -2.64 8.10 14.67
CA SER A 239 -3.20 9.44 14.67
C SER A 239 -4.33 9.56 13.65
N ALA A 240 -5.41 10.24 14.02
CA ALA A 240 -6.49 10.52 13.10
C ALA A 240 -6.03 11.40 11.93
N LEU A 241 -6.51 11.10 10.74
CA LEU A 241 -6.18 11.86 9.53
C LEU A 241 -7.02 13.15 9.47
N PRO A 242 -6.40 14.31 9.29
CA PRO A 242 -7.14 15.58 9.15
C PRO A 242 -7.93 15.66 7.84
N ASP A 243 -7.48 14.99 6.79
CA ASP A 243 -8.14 14.91 5.49
C ASP A 243 -8.10 13.48 4.94
N THR A 244 -9.26 12.97 4.52
CA THR A 244 -9.41 11.63 3.95
C THR A 244 -9.79 11.65 2.47
N ASN A 245 -9.91 12.84 1.85
CA ASN A 245 -10.40 12.97 0.48
C ASN A 245 -9.50 12.24 -0.53
N VAL A 246 -8.17 12.37 -0.39
CA VAL A 246 -7.22 11.68 -1.27
C VAL A 246 -7.35 10.16 -1.13
N LEU A 247 -7.47 9.64 0.11
CA LEU A 247 -7.65 8.21 0.34
C LEU A 247 -8.96 7.70 -0.25
N LYS A 248 -10.06 8.43 -0.02
CA LYS A 248 -11.36 8.07 -0.62
C LYS A 248 -11.30 8.07 -2.14
N ALA A 249 -10.65 9.08 -2.73
CA ALA A 249 -10.46 9.16 -4.17
C ALA A 249 -9.66 7.95 -4.69
N VAL A 250 -8.48 7.67 -4.15
CA VAL A 250 -7.61 6.57 -4.58
C VAL A 250 -8.30 5.21 -4.48
N VAL A 251 -9.08 4.97 -3.42
CA VAL A 251 -9.76 3.68 -3.20
C VAL A 251 -10.96 3.47 -4.14
N THR A 252 -11.58 4.55 -4.65
CA THR A 252 -12.83 4.45 -5.43
C THR A 252 -12.70 4.92 -6.87
N ILE A 253 -11.52 5.36 -7.29
CA ILE A 253 -11.36 5.97 -8.60
C ILE A 253 -11.57 4.95 -9.71
N GLU A 254 -12.41 5.31 -10.66
CA GLU A 254 -12.67 4.55 -11.89
C GLU A 254 -12.17 5.29 -13.13
N ASP A 255 -11.85 6.59 -12.97
CA ASP A 255 -11.40 7.48 -14.05
C ASP A 255 -10.02 8.06 -13.74
N LYS A 256 -9.57 9.03 -14.53
CA LYS A 256 -8.30 9.75 -14.38
C LYS A 256 -8.39 10.79 -13.27
N ILE A 257 -7.29 10.97 -12.56
CA ILE A 257 -7.09 12.06 -11.60
C ILE A 257 -5.86 12.88 -11.97
N ASP A 258 -5.80 14.09 -11.46
CA ASP A 258 -4.63 14.94 -11.59
C ASP A 258 -3.50 14.42 -10.69
N LEU A 259 -2.37 14.09 -11.30
CA LEU A 259 -1.17 13.58 -10.64
C LEU A 259 -0.03 14.58 -10.80
N GLU A 260 0.62 14.93 -9.70
CA GLU A 260 1.72 15.88 -9.70
C GLU A 260 3.05 15.19 -9.45
N ARG A 261 4.07 15.50 -10.25
CA ARG A 261 5.47 15.10 -10.03
C ARG A 261 6.32 16.32 -9.77
N LYS A 262 7.25 16.22 -8.81
CA LYS A 262 8.14 17.33 -8.46
C LYS A 262 8.91 17.84 -9.68
N GLY A 263 8.78 19.15 -9.97
CA GLY A 263 9.47 19.79 -11.07
C GLY A 263 8.94 19.46 -12.46
N LYS A 264 7.77 18.80 -12.59
CA LYS A 264 7.09 18.51 -13.84
C LYS A 264 5.67 19.07 -13.81
N GLN A 265 5.10 19.31 -15.01
CA GLN A 265 3.68 19.64 -15.13
C GLN A 265 2.83 18.46 -14.65
N SER A 266 1.70 18.74 -14.01
CA SER A 266 0.72 17.72 -13.65
C SER A 266 0.13 17.05 -14.89
N PHE A 267 -0.32 15.82 -14.74
CA PHE A 267 -0.90 15.03 -15.83
C PHE A 267 -2.10 14.22 -15.32
N GLN A 268 -2.98 13.83 -16.25
CA GLN A 268 -4.13 12.99 -15.96
C GLN A 268 -3.72 11.51 -16.02
N GLY A 269 -3.60 10.87 -14.85
CA GLY A 269 -3.24 9.46 -14.72
C GLY A 269 -4.35 8.63 -14.07
N ARG A 270 -4.28 7.29 -14.23
CA ARG A 270 -5.18 6.35 -13.58
C ARG A 270 -4.45 5.66 -12.42
N LEU A 271 -5.12 5.57 -11.28
CA LEU A 271 -4.66 4.78 -10.14
C LEU A 271 -5.59 3.60 -9.93
N PHE A 272 -5.02 2.44 -9.76
CA PHE A 272 -5.73 1.21 -9.39
C PHE A 272 -5.05 0.52 -8.19
N VAL A 273 -4.27 1.27 -7.44
CA VAL A 273 -3.56 0.79 -6.27
C VAL A 273 -4.52 0.47 -5.13
N ARG A 274 -4.36 -0.70 -4.51
CA ARG A 274 -5.04 -1.04 -3.25
C ARG A 274 -4.18 -0.58 -2.08
N ILE A 275 -4.82 -0.22 -0.98
CA ILE A 275 -4.14 0.23 0.23
C ILE A 275 -4.27 -0.85 1.30
N MET A 276 -3.13 -1.27 1.87
CA MET A 276 -3.07 -2.14 3.05
C MET A 276 -2.22 -1.45 4.12
N GLY A 277 -2.70 -1.48 5.36
CA GLY A 277 -1.98 -0.93 6.50
C GLY A 277 -1.84 -1.93 7.64
N PHE A 278 -0.67 -1.99 8.27
CA PHE A 278 -0.44 -2.73 9.50
C PHE A 278 -0.28 -1.76 10.66
N GLY A 279 -1.05 -1.95 11.72
CA GLY A 279 -1.03 -1.02 12.84
C GLY A 279 -1.47 -1.65 14.16
N ASN A 280 -1.40 -0.83 15.21
CA ASN A 280 -1.83 -1.22 16.56
C ASN A 280 -3.24 -0.67 16.89
N GLY A 281 -4.03 -0.34 15.86
CA GLY A 281 -5.41 0.13 15.95
C GLY A 281 -5.95 0.58 14.60
N SER A 282 -7.20 1.05 14.58
CA SER A 282 -7.91 1.48 13.38
C SER A 282 -7.39 2.83 12.85
N LEU A 283 -7.61 3.05 11.56
CA LEU A 283 -7.41 4.35 10.93
C LEU A 283 -8.66 5.20 11.18
N ALA A 284 -8.50 6.32 11.85
CA ALA A 284 -9.56 7.26 12.17
C ALA A 284 -9.48 8.52 11.31
N ALA A 285 -10.61 9.19 11.11
CA ALA A 285 -10.69 10.49 10.45
C ALA A 285 -11.07 11.57 11.45
N LEU A 286 -10.31 12.68 11.48
CA LEU A 286 -10.52 13.75 12.46
C LEU A 286 -11.79 14.58 12.16
N TYR A 287 -12.05 14.85 10.88
CA TYR A 287 -13.17 15.71 10.46
C TYR A 287 -14.14 15.05 9.49
N ASP A 288 -13.87 13.83 9.04
CA ASP A 288 -14.76 13.13 8.10
C ASP A 288 -15.80 12.31 8.86
N ARG A 289 -16.93 12.93 9.15
CA ARG A 289 -18.09 12.28 9.81
C ARG A 289 -18.93 11.42 8.87
N SER A 290 -18.58 11.38 7.57
CA SER A 290 -19.35 10.61 6.60
C SER A 290 -19.06 9.12 6.68
N ASP A 291 -20.06 8.30 6.44
CA ASP A 291 -19.89 6.84 6.22
C ASP A 291 -18.91 6.52 5.09
N GLY A 292 -18.62 7.53 4.27
CA GLY A 292 -17.78 7.39 3.10
C GLY A 292 -16.39 6.86 3.37
N PHE A 293 -15.76 7.26 4.48
CA PHE A 293 -14.43 6.80 4.85
C PHE A 293 -14.45 5.40 5.50
N TYR A 294 -15.31 5.22 6.50
CA TYR A 294 -15.36 3.95 7.26
C TYR A 294 -15.84 2.77 6.43
N ARG A 295 -16.84 2.98 5.57
CA ARG A 295 -17.35 1.91 4.68
C ARG A 295 -16.30 1.38 3.69
N ARG A 296 -15.21 2.12 3.46
CA ARG A 296 -14.11 1.72 2.58
C ARG A 296 -13.01 0.94 3.29
N GLN A 297 -13.08 0.80 4.59
CA GLN A 297 -12.13 0.06 5.39
C GLN A 297 -12.64 -1.35 5.69
N ILE A 298 -11.73 -2.30 5.70
CA ILE A 298 -11.88 -3.61 6.33
C ILE A 298 -10.82 -3.67 7.42
N ALA A 299 -11.21 -3.96 8.66
CA ALA A 299 -10.32 -3.98 9.81
C ALA A 299 -10.24 -5.38 10.41
N LEU A 300 -9.22 -6.15 10.01
CA LEU A 300 -8.95 -7.47 10.54
C LEU A 300 -8.14 -7.38 11.83
N GLN A 301 -8.67 -7.99 12.90
CA GLN A 301 -7.99 -8.10 14.19
C GLN A 301 -7.18 -9.39 14.24
N VAL A 302 -5.85 -9.28 14.42
CA VAL A 302 -5.03 -10.48 14.64
C VAL A 302 -5.18 -11.04 16.05
N LYS A 303 -4.90 -12.34 16.20
CA LYS A 303 -4.80 -13.00 17.51
C LYS A 303 -3.68 -12.37 18.33
N ASN A 304 -3.83 -12.35 19.65
CA ASN A 304 -2.73 -11.96 20.53
C ASN A 304 -1.58 -12.97 20.39
N LYS A 305 -0.35 -12.46 20.42
CA LYS A 305 0.83 -13.32 20.44
C LYS A 305 0.79 -14.19 21.69
N ASP A 306 0.98 -15.51 21.52
CA ASP A 306 1.19 -16.41 22.61
C ASP A 306 2.49 -16.03 23.35
N GLN A 307 2.44 -15.97 24.68
CA GLN A 307 3.58 -15.58 25.50
C GLN A 307 4.75 -16.58 25.40
N ASP A 308 4.45 -17.85 25.15
CA ASP A 308 5.45 -18.92 25.04
C ASP A 308 5.92 -19.15 23.61
N ARG A 309 5.42 -18.35 22.60
CA ARG A 309 5.82 -18.49 21.21
C ARG A 309 7.28 -18.13 21.01
N ILE A 310 8.05 -19.07 20.51
CA ILE A 310 9.44 -18.85 20.06
C ILE A 310 9.37 -18.23 18.65
N ASP A 311 9.92 -17.02 18.49
CA ASP A 311 9.95 -16.34 17.21
C ASP A 311 10.98 -16.96 16.25
N ASP A 312 10.52 -17.45 15.10
CA ASP A 312 11.39 -17.85 14.00
C ASP A 312 11.80 -16.62 13.16
N THR A 313 13.05 -16.20 13.34
CA THR A 313 13.61 -15.05 12.60
C THR A 313 13.69 -15.30 11.10
N LYS A 314 13.74 -16.56 10.65
CA LYS A 314 13.81 -16.99 9.25
C LYS A 314 12.43 -17.31 8.66
N LEU A 315 11.36 -17.15 9.43
CA LEU A 315 10.00 -17.48 8.95
C LEU A 315 9.66 -16.77 7.65
N GLY A 316 10.01 -15.47 7.53
CA GLY A 316 9.74 -14.72 6.32
C GLY A 316 10.38 -15.31 5.06
N ASP A 317 11.62 -15.78 5.15
CA ASP A 317 12.32 -16.40 4.03
C ASP A 317 11.69 -17.75 3.67
N LYS A 318 11.34 -18.57 4.67
CA LYS A 318 10.64 -19.83 4.48
C LYS A 318 9.26 -19.69 3.86
N LEU A 319 8.55 -18.58 4.14
CA LEU A 319 7.24 -18.28 3.52
C LEU A 319 7.41 -17.90 2.05
N ILE A 320 8.46 -17.15 1.70
CA ILE A 320 8.75 -16.75 0.32
C ILE A 320 9.07 -17.97 -0.56
N GLU A 321 9.68 -19.03 -0.01
CA GLU A 321 9.89 -20.29 -0.74
C GLU A 321 8.59 -20.93 -1.25
N GLU A 322 7.44 -20.61 -0.65
CA GLU A 322 6.12 -21.11 -1.05
C GLU A 322 5.37 -20.13 -1.99
N ALA A 323 6.05 -19.13 -2.58
CA ALA A 323 5.41 -18.03 -3.32
C ALA A 323 4.48 -18.49 -4.45
N GLU A 324 4.83 -19.54 -5.22
CA GLU A 324 3.97 -20.08 -6.27
C GLU A 324 2.68 -20.68 -5.71
N GLY A 325 2.76 -21.47 -4.65
CA GLY A 325 1.59 -22.02 -3.96
C GLY A 325 0.73 -20.93 -3.30
N ILE A 326 1.37 -19.87 -2.78
CA ILE A 326 0.66 -18.71 -2.23
C ILE A 326 -0.04 -17.92 -3.35
N ALA A 327 0.58 -17.77 -4.51
CA ALA A 327 -0.05 -17.12 -5.66
C ALA A 327 -1.31 -17.86 -6.13
N LEU A 328 -1.31 -19.20 -6.15
CA LEU A 328 -2.51 -19.99 -6.41
C LEU A 328 -3.57 -19.80 -5.32
N TRP A 329 -3.17 -19.78 -4.05
CA TRP A 329 -4.07 -19.50 -2.94
C TRP A 329 -4.69 -18.09 -3.04
N MET A 330 -3.91 -17.08 -3.47
CA MET A 330 -4.40 -15.73 -3.75
C MET A 330 -5.39 -15.73 -4.93
N LEU A 331 -5.10 -16.49 -5.98
CA LEU A 331 -5.97 -16.65 -7.15
C LEU A 331 -7.34 -17.23 -6.78
N GLU A 332 -7.38 -18.25 -5.92
CA GLU A 332 -8.64 -18.80 -5.38
C GLU A 332 -9.47 -17.72 -4.66
N GLY A 333 -8.81 -16.86 -3.87
CA GLY A 333 -9.43 -15.72 -3.21
C GLY A 333 -9.99 -14.70 -4.20
N LEU A 334 -9.25 -14.40 -5.27
CA LEU A 334 -9.70 -13.51 -6.34
C LEU A 334 -10.94 -14.05 -7.05
N HIS A 335 -10.93 -15.33 -7.44
CA HIS A 335 -12.08 -15.97 -8.05
C HIS A 335 -13.34 -15.94 -7.16
N ARG A 336 -13.17 -16.13 -5.84
CA ARG A 336 -14.28 -16.02 -4.90
C ARG A 336 -14.81 -14.59 -4.83
N LEU A 337 -13.94 -13.60 -4.76
CA LEU A 337 -14.30 -12.18 -4.73
C LEU A 337 -15.07 -11.75 -6.00
N ILE A 338 -14.58 -12.15 -7.18
CA ILE A 338 -15.23 -11.85 -8.47
C ILE A 338 -16.61 -12.52 -8.53
N ARG A 339 -16.74 -13.79 -8.18
CA ARG A 339 -18.03 -14.51 -8.13
C ARG A 339 -19.01 -13.86 -7.16
N ASN A 340 -18.52 -13.17 -6.13
CA ASN A 340 -19.33 -12.42 -5.17
C ASN A 340 -19.51 -10.93 -5.55
N ASP A 341 -19.36 -10.59 -6.83
CA ASP A 341 -19.50 -9.21 -7.33
C ASP A 341 -18.65 -8.21 -6.55
N TYR A 342 -17.38 -8.53 -6.33
CA TYR A 342 -16.40 -7.74 -5.58
C TYR A 342 -16.81 -7.40 -4.13
N LYS A 343 -17.71 -8.18 -3.54
CA LYS A 343 -18.08 -8.08 -2.12
C LYS A 343 -17.25 -9.07 -1.30
N PHE A 344 -16.46 -8.54 -0.40
CA PHE A 344 -15.63 -9.34 0.49
C PHE A 344 -16.43 -10.23 1.43
N THR A 345 -15.93 -11.41 1.71
CA THR A 345 -16.38 -12.26 2.81
C THR A 345 -16.00 -11.61 4.14
N ILE A 346 -16.96 -11.09 4.89
CA ILE A 346 -16.73 -10.41 6.17
C ILE A 346 -17.33 -11.28 7.28
N SER A 347 -16.49 -11.70 8.23
CA SER A 347 -16.95 -12.44 9.41
C SER A 347 -17.82 -11.57 10.31
N SER A 348 -18.70 -12.22 11.12
CA SER A 348 -19.51 -11.51 12.13
C SER A 348 -18.65 -10.80 13.18
N ARG A 349 -17.44 -11.29 13.43
CA ARG A 349 -16.44 -10.66 14.31
C ARG A 349 -15.93 -9.37 13.68
N THR A 350 -15.43 -9.44 12.44
CA THR A 350 -14.91 -8.27 11.72
C THR A 350 -16.00 -7.23 11.49
N ALA A 351 -17.21 -7.63 11.15
CA ALA A 351 -18.34 -6.70 11.02
C ALA A 351 -18.64 -5.93 12.31
N ARG A 352 -18.68 -6.63 13.46
CA ARG A 352 -18.86 -5.99 14.78
C ARG A 352 -17.71 -5.06 15.13
N ASN A 353 -16.46 -5.50 14.90
CA ASN A 353 -15.28 -4.67 15.15
C ASN A 353 -15.30 -3.38 14.34
N MET A 354 -15.66 -3.44 13.05
CA MET A 354 -15.80 -2.27 12.18
C MET A 354 -16.92 -1.32 12.66
N ASP A 355 -18.05 -1.86 13.09
CA ASP A 355 -19.17 -1.08 13.63
C ASP A 355 -18.80 -0.39 14.96
N ASP A 356 -18.08 -1.10 15.83
CA ASP A 356 -17.59 -0.53 17.09
C ASP A 356 -16.55 0.58 16.86
N ILE A 357 -15.64 0.41 15.90
CA ILE A 357 -14.69 1.45 15.48
C ILE A 357 -15.44 2.70 14.99
N ARG A 358 -16.41 2.52 14.09
CA ARG A 358 -17.22 3.61 13.55
C ARG A 358 -17.96 4.38 14.64
N LYS A 359 -18.62 3.68 15.53
CA LYS A 359 -19.35 4.28 16.66
C LYS A 359 -18.42 5.02 17.61
N SER A 360 -17.27 4.41 17.94
CA SER A 360 -16.32 5.00 18.88
C SER A 360 -15.70 6.30 18.34
N ASP A 361 -15.35 6.33 17.08
CA ASP A 361 -14.70 7.50 16.48
C ASP A 361 -15.69 8.70 16.38
N ASN A 362 -16.94 8.44 15.97
CA ASN A 362 -17.95 9.49 15.90
C ASN A 362 -18.32 10.05 17.28
N ASN A 363 -18.54 9.19 18.25
CA ASN A 363 -18.98 9.52 19.60
C ASN A 363 -17.92 10.35 20.34
N MET A 364 -16.63 10.01 20.24
CA MET A 364 -15.54 10.75 20.87
C MET A 364 -15.36 12.15 20.27
N MET A 365 -15.43 12.28 18.94
CA MET A 365 -15.27 13.56 18.26
C MET A 365 -16.43 14.51 18.56
N GLU A 366 -17.66 13.99 18.56
CA GLU A 366 -18.83 14.77 18.93
C GLU A 366 -18.73 15.28 20.39
N PHE A 367 -18.22 14.44 21.30
CA PHE A 367 -17.94 14.88 22.66
C PHE A 367 -16.87 15.97 22.72
N TYR A 368 -15.78 15.87 21.95
CA TYR A 368 -14.73 16.89 21.95
C TYR A 368 -15.21 18.27 21.45
N GLU A 369 -16.17 18.28 20.53
CA GLU A 369 -16.75 19.49 19.95
C GLU A 369 -17.97 20.02 20.74
N SER A 370 -18.50 19.22 21.69
CA SER A 370 -19.69 19.60 22.42
C SER A 370 -19.41 20.73 23.41
N GLU A 371 -20.19 21.79 23.34
CA GLU A 371 -20.11 22.88 24.29
C GLU A 371 -20.65 22.49 25.67
N GLY A 372 -20.02 23.00 26.72
CA GLY A 372 -20.50 22.87 28.09
C GLY A 372 -19.98 21.64 28.86
N TYR A 373 -19.31 20.67 28.24
CA TYR A 373 -18.74 19.51 28.93
C TYR A 373 -17.25 19.59 29.15
N ILE A 374 -16.52 19.98 28.13
CA ILE A 374 -15.07 20.22 28.21
C ILE A 374 -14.71 21.48 27.43
N ARG A 375 -13.56 22.07 27.76
CA ARG A 375 -12.95 23.16 27.03
C ARG A 375 -11.45 22.97 26.94
N PHE A 376 -10.90 23.16 25.74
CA PHE A 376 -9.47 23.14 25.52
C PHE A 376 -8.87 24.49 25.85
N ASP A 377 -7.99 24.52 26.88
CA ASP A 377 -7.37 25.74 27.43
C ASP A 377 -6.00 25.38 28.01
N LYS A 378 -4.94 25.93 27.44
CA LYS A 378 -3.54 25.62 27.82
C LYS A 378 -3.22 25.89 29.29
N SER A 379 -3.96 26.76 29.95
CA SER A 379 -3.78 27.10 31.37
C SER A 379 -4.43 26.11 32.33
N CYS A 380 -5.27 25.20 31.79
CA CYS A 380 -6.06 24.28 32.60
C CYS A 380 -5.51 22.85 32.54
N HIS A 381 -6.00 22.02 33.46
CA HIS A 381 -5.72 20.59 33.50
C HIS A 381 -6.89 19.82 34.10
N ALA A 382 -7.02 18.56 33.71
CA ALA A 382 -8.05 17.67 34.26
C ALA A 382 -7.55 16.22 34.38
N THR A 383 -8.03 15.52 35.40
CA THR A 383 -7.73 14.09 35.53
C THR A 383 -8.48 13.28 34.47
N THR A 384 -7.87 12.16 34.00
CA THR A 384 -8.50 11.24 33.07
C THR A 384 -9.89 10.80 33.55
N LYS A 385 -10.05 10.55 34.85
CA LYS A 385 -11.31 10.15 35.45
C LYS A 385 -12.39 11.25 35.32
N ARG A 386 -12.05 12.53 35.52
CA ARG A 386 -12.99 13.64 35.35
C ARG A 386 -13.41 13.81 33.89
N ILE A 387 -12.45 13.68 32.96
CA ILE A 387 -12.73 13.77 31.51
C ILE A 387 -13.67 12.62 31.09
N TYR A 388 -13.40 11.40 31.57
CA TYR A 388 -14.27 10.26 31.32
C TYR A 388 -15.67 10.46 31.92
N GLY A 389 -15.78 11.01 33.12
CA GLY A 389 -17.07 11.34 33.73
C GLY A 389 -17.88 12.34 32.91
N ALA A 390 -17.24 13.37 32.38
CA ALA A 390 -17.87 14.33 31.48
C ALA A 390 -18.37 13.66 30.16
N TYR A 391 -17.56 12.77 29.60
CA TYR A 391 -17.93 11.98 28.43
C TYR A 391 -19.14 11.06 28.70
N VAL A 392 -19.18 10.35 29.81
CA VAL A 392 -20.31 9.51 30.19
C VAL A 392 -21.58 10.34 30.35
N GLN A 393 -21.47 11.51 30.96
CA GLN A 393 -22.62 12.43 31.11
C GLN A 393 -23.10 12.92 29.74
N TRP A 394 -22.19 13.33 28.85
CA TRP A 394 -22.52 13.72 27.49
C TRP A 394 -23.23 12.59 26.74
N CYS A 395 -22.74 11.36 26.81
CA CYS A 395 -23.38 10.20 26.18
C CYS A 395 -24.81 9.99 26.72
N GLN A 396 -25.04 10.11 28.03
CA GLN A 396 -26.36 9.95 28.63
C GLN A 396 -27.34 11.02 28.15
N GLU A 397 -26.89 12.25 28.04
CA GLU A 397 -27.71 13.39 27.61
C GLU A 397 -28.01 13.39 26.10
N ASN A 398 -27.12 12.77 25.30
CA ASN A 398 -27.30 12.63 23.85
C ASN A 398 -27.81 11.24 23.42
N VAL A 399 -28.24 10.40 24.37
CA VAL A 399 -28.75 9.03 24.11
C VAL A 399 -27.72 8.15 23.42
N GLU A 400 -26.44 8.40 23.67
CA GLU A 400 -25.32 7.62 23.15
C GLU A 400 -24.85 6.57 24.17
N LYS A 401 -24.25 5.49 23.67
CA LYS A 401 -23.66 4.45 24.53
C LYS A 401 -22.20 4.80 24.83
N PRO A 402 -21.81 5.04 26.09
CA PRO A 402 -20.44 5.35 26.41
C PRO A 402 -19.50 4.18 26.14
N LEU A 403 -18.30 4.49 25.65
CA LEU A 403 -17.19 3.55 25.57
C LEU A 403 -16.79 3.09 26.98
N ALA A 404 -16.22 1.90 27.10
CA ALA A 404 -15.56 1.47 28.32
C ALA A 404 -14.39 2.44 28.65
N GLU A 405 -14.15 2.72 29.93
CA GLU A 405 -13.12 3.67 30.39
C GLU A 405 -11.73 3.38 29.80
N LYS A 406 -11.37 2.11 29.66
CA LYS A 406 -10.11 1.68 29.04
C LYS A 406 -10.03 2.11 27.58
N THR A 407 -11.09 1.90 26.82
CA THR A 407 -11.16 2.26 25.37
C THR A 407 -11.14 3.77 25.21
N PHE A 408 -11.96 4.49 25.99
CA PHE A 408 -11.97 5.96 26.03
C PHE A 408 -10.58 6.53 26.33
N THR A 409 -9.90 6.03 27.36
CA THR A 409 -8.59 6.51 27.77
C THR A 409 -7.53 6.24 26.69
N GLN A 410 -7.61 5.09 26.02
CA GLN A 410 -6.72 4.77 24.90
C GLN A 410 -6.95 5.72 23.72
N GLN A 411 -8.19 6.00 23.39
CA GLN A 411 -8.54 6.92 22.31
C GLN A 411 -8.13 8.35 22.62
N LEU A 412 -8.47 8.88 23.80
CA LEU A 412 -8.07 10.21 24.24
C LEU A 412 -6.53 10.40 24.21
N ARG A 413 -5.78 9.33 24.49
CA ARG A 413 -4.32 9.37 24.43
C ARG A 413 -3.78 9.49 23.01
N LYS A 414 -4.45 8.86 22.04
CA LYS A 414 -4.13 8.98 20.61
C LYS A 414 -4.44 10.37 20.09
N ASP A 415 -5.57 10.92 20.51
CA ASP A 415 -6.08 12.20 20.03
C ASP A 415 -5.37 13.39 20.71
N ALA A 416 -4.59 13.15 21.76
CA ALA A 416 -4.01 14.20 22.62
C ALA A 416 -3.15 15.22 21.83
N GLU A 417 -2.32 14.77 20.90
CA GLU A 417 -1.48 15.65 20.07
C GLU A 417 -2.33 16.57 19.18
N ILE A 418 -3.37 16.03 18.59
CA ILE A 418 -4.29 16.76 17.68
C ILE A 418 -5.13 17.76 18.47
N LEU A 419 -5.58 17.37 19.66
CA LEU A 419 -6.34 18.23 20.59
C LEU A 419 -5.48 19.29 21.27
N GLY A 420 -4.16 19.26 21.07
CA GLY A 420 -3.22 20.18 21.72
C GLY A 420 -3.12 20.00 23.22
N ILE A 421 -3.41 18.79 23.74
CA ILE A 421 -3.33 18.44 25.16
C ILE A 421 -2.13 17.53 25.43
N THR A 422 -1.58 17.61 26.63
CA THR A 422 -0.40 16.82 27.03
C THR A 422 -0.71 15.90 28.18
N TYR A 423 -0.45 14.59 28.00
CA TYR A 423 -0.65 13.60 29.06
C TYR A 423 0.39 13.74 30.17
N ASP A 424 -0.08 13.73 31.44
CA ASP A 424 0.75 13.67 32.62
C ASP A 424 0.34 12.48 33.51
N LYS A 425 1.32 11.60 33.78
CA LYS A 425 1.11 10.43 34.68
C LYS A 425 0.97 10.84 36.14
N ASN A 426 1.53 12.00 36.53
CA ASN A 426 1.66 12.47 37.89
C ASN A 426 1.05 13.87 38.05
N LEU A 427 -0.05 14.16 37.36
CA LEU A 427 -0.76 15.42 37.41
C LEU A 427 -1.08 15.78 38.89
N ASP A 428 -0.68 16.95 39.33
CA ASP A 428 -1.01 17.48 40.67
C ASP A 428 -2.49 17.86 40.72
N THR A 429 -3.23 17.26 41.62
CA THR A 429 -4.66 17.54 41.83
C THR A 429 -4.93 18.40 43.05
N GLY A 430 -3.87 18.96 43.67
CA GLY A 430 -3.93 19.70 44.90
C GLY A 430 -3.81 18.82 46.17
N GLY A 431 -3.30 19.44 47.25
CA GLY A 431 -3.15 18.74 48.54
C GLY A 431 -2.14 17.58 48.52
N GLY A 432 -1.16 17.60 47.59
CA GLY A 432 -0.12 16.56 47.47
C GLY A 432 -0.60 15.25 46.81
N LYS A 433 -1.82 15.21 46.30
CA LYS A 433 -2.35 14.05 45.58
C LYS A 433 -1.99 14.10 44.08
N LYS A 434 -1.55 12.98 43.54
CA LYS A 434 -1.21 12.83 42.14
C LYS A 434 -2.17 11.87 41.44
N ALA A 435 -2.57 12.18 40.21
CA ALA A 435 -3.43 11.36 39.38
C ALA A 435 -2.98 11.37 37.93
N ARG A 436 -3.47 10.45 37.11
CA ARG A 436 -3.28 10.49 35.65
C ARG A 436 -4.22 11.53 35.06
N GLY A 437 -3.71 12.38 34.16
CA GLY A 437 -4.54 13.42 33.56
C GLY A 437 -3.86 14.08 32.36
N TYR A 438 -4.40 15.23 31.98
CA TYR A 438 -3.93 16.02 30.85
C TYR A 438 -3.87 17.50 31.18
N HIS A 439 -2.83 18.17 30.69
CA HIS A 439 -2.76 19.60 30.58
C HIS A 439 -3.40 20.06 29.27
N GLY A 440 -3.96 21.27 29.25
CA GLY A 440 -4.59 21.84 28.05
C GLY A 440 -6.09 21.58 27.94
N ILE A 441 -6.73 20.99 28.95
CA ILE A 441 -8.16 20.69 28.97
C ILE A 441 -8.79 21.00 30.33
N ASN A 442 -9.99 21.56 30.32
CA ASN A 442 -10.82 21.79 31.51
C ASN A 442 -12.15 21.00 31.36
N VAL A 443 -12.62 20.43 32.47
CA VAL A 443 -13.94 19.80 32.58
C VAL A 443 -14.92 20.79 33.18
N MET A 444 -15.98 21.12 32.45
CA MET A 444 -16.97 22.12 32.75
C MET A 444 -18.16 21.60 33.58
N VAL A 445 -18.42 20.29 33.52
CA VAL A 445 -19.52 19.64 34.24
C VAL A 445 -19.06 19.10 35.59
N ASN A 446 -20.00 19.01 36.55
CA ASN A 446 -19.71 18.46 37.89
C ASN A 446 -19.81 16.91 37.83
N THR A 447 -18.65 16.25 37.83
CA THR A 447 -18.55 14.79 37.74
C THR A 447 -18.41 14.08 39.10
N GLU A 448 -18.42 14.81 40.24
CA GLU A 448 -18.06 14.24 41.54
C GLU A 448 -19.16 13.36 42.19
N ASN A 449 -20.43 13.45 41.77
CA ASN A 449 -21.56 12.83 42.46
C ASN A 449 -22.16 11.61 41.78
N ARG A 450 -21.54 10.96 40.77
CA ARG A 450 -22.19 9.87 40.00
C ARG A 450 -21.44 8.53 39.95
N PHE A 451 -20.43 8.34 40.78
CA PHE A 451 -19.70 7.06 40.91
C PHE A 451 -19.78 6.49 42.34
N LEU A 452 -20.94 6.58 42.96
CA LEU A 452 -21.30 5.81 44.16
C LEU A 452 -22.31 4.72 43.84
#